data_e6f65ae4c4035b68de5da4787a53893e
#
_entry.id   e6f65ae4c4035b68de5da4787a53893e
#
_cell.length_a   1.000
_cell.length_b   1.000
_cell.length_c   1.000
_cell.angle_alpha   90.00
_cell.angle_beta   90.00
_cell.angle_gamma   90.00
#
_symmetry.space_group_name_H-M   'P 1'
#
loop_
_entity.id
_entity.type
_entity.pdbx_description
1 polymer ?
#
loop_
_entity_poly.entity_id
_entity_poly.type
_entity_poly.pdbx_seq_one_letter_code
_entity_poly.pdbx_strand_id
1 'polypeptide(L)'
;MKLLPVPSSAYLDPFRKEKTLIIIFSVHNPSDNSAYSRDPRGIVAKAVEFMRSTGIADTALFAPEAEFYVFDRIRFLTGMNQAFHHIESYEGAWNTGIEEDADGTPNRGYRTRIKGGYFPVSPTDQFADLRDEMVMQLGKVGLLVERSHHEVGTAGQMEINYRFTDILTAGDDVMKFKYVIRNTAWEGGKTATFMPKPLFGDNGSGMHVHQSLWKDGKPLFFEAGTYGDLSDMARWYIG
;
A
#
# COMPACT_ATOMS: atom_id res chain seq x y z
N MET A 1 -23.35 -5.99 16.25
CA MET A 1 -23.07 -5.54 14.88
C MET A 1 -23.50 -6.65 13.93
N LYS A 2 -24.10 -6.30 12.80
CA LYS A 2 -24.41 -7.24 11.70
C LYS A 2 -23.40 -7.01 10.59
N LEU A 3 -22.85 -8.11 10.05
CA LEU A 3 -21.89 -8.07 8.94
C LEU A 3 -22.59 -8.48 7.65
N LEU A 4 -22.58 -7.62 6.65
CA LEU A 4 -23.11 -7.91 5.32
C LEU A 4 -21.94 -8.16 4.36
N PRO A 5 -21.83 -9.37 3.76
CA PRO A 5 -20.74 -9.68 2.86
C PRO A 5 -20.80 -8.85 1.59
N VAL A 6 -19.63 -8.54 1.04
CA VAL A 6 -19.43 -7.93 -0.28
C VAL A 6 -18.90 -9.03 -1.22
N PRO A 7 -19.78 -9.77 -1.92
CA PRO A 7 -19.35 -10.95 -2.69
C PRO A 7 -18.29 -10.67 -3.75
N SER A 8 -18.32 -9.47 -4.36
CA SER A 8 -17.32 -9.05 -5.36
C SER A 8 -15.91 -8.89 -4.80
N SER A 9 -15.75 -8.81 -3.47
CA SER A 9 -14.45 -8.72 -2.80
C SER A 9 -13.81 -10.08 -2.51
N ALA A 10 -14.53 -11.19 -2.80
CA ALA A 10 -14.11 -12.53 -2.44
C ALA A 10 -12.88 -13.00 -3.23
N TYR A 11 -11.89 -13.53 -2.53
CA TYR A 11 -10.70 -14.16 -3.13
C TYR A 11 -10.19 -15.31 -2.27
N LEU A 12 -9.41 -16.22 -2.87
CA LEU A 12 -8.74 -17.29 -2.13
C LEU A 12 -7.47 -16.73 -1.49
N ASP A 13 -7.31 -17.01 -0.20
CA ASP A 13 -6.11 -16.64 0.56
C ASP A 13 -4.91 -17.43 0.05
N PRO A 14 -3.88 -16.78 -0.54
CA PRO A 14 -2.72 -17.48 -1.09
C PRO A 14 -1.74 -17.99 -0.01
N PHE A 15 -1.91 -17.57 1.26
CA PHE A 15 -0.97 -17.86 2.35
C PHE A 15 -1.46 -18.95 3.32
N ARG A 16 -2.69 -19.40 3.16
CA ARG A 16 -3.24 -20.43 4.04
C ARG A 16 -3.03 -21.83 3.46
N LYS A 17 -2.55 -22.74 4.30
CA LYS A 17 -2.37 -24.15 3.95
C LYS A 17 -3.69 -24.79 3.47
N GLU A 18 -4.77 -24.51 4.18
CA GLU A 18 -6.12 -24.94 3.81
C GLU A 18 -6.79 -23.86 2.94
N LYS A 19 -7.56 -24.28 1.93
CA LYS A 19 -8.29 -23.37 1.05
C LYS A 19 -9.22 -22.48 1.87
N THR A 20 -8.87 -21.20 1.99
CA THR A 20 -9.58 -20.22 2.79
C THR A 20 -10.11 -19.12 1.88
N LEU A 21 -11.41 -18.81 1.99
CA LEU A 21 -12.03 -17.69 1.29
C LEU A 21 -12.00 -16.45 2.18
N ILE A 22 -11.45 -15.35 1.66
CA ILE A 22 -11.53 -14.03 2.29
C ILE A 22 -12.62 -13.22 1.61
N ILE A 23 -13.46 -12.57 2.41
CA ILE A 23 -14.53 -11.68 1.94
C ILE A 23 -14.52 -10.42 2.83
N ILE A 24 -14.65 -9.26 2.22
CA ILE A 24 -14.86 -7.99 2.94
C ILE A 24 -16.34 -7.86 3.32
N PHE A 25 -16.61 -7.23 4.44
CA PHE A 25 -17.95 -6.99 4.96
C PHE A 25 -18.19 -5.51 5.21
N SER A 26 -19.43 -5.07 4.97
CA SER A 26 -19.94 -3.80 5.50
C SER A 26 -20.59 -4.04 6.86
N VAL A 27 -20.43 -3.07 7.76
CA VAL A 27 -20.96 -3.15 9.13
C VAL A 27 -22.31 -2.43 9.22
N HIS A 28 -23.28 -3.11 9.81
CA HIS A 28 -24.64 -2.61 9.97
C HIS A 28 -25.13 -2.73 11.43
N ASN A 29 -26.08 -1.86 11.80
CA ASN A 29 -26.79 -1.94 13.05
C ASN A 29 -27.78 -3.11 13.02
N PRO A 30 -27.83 -3.98 14.05
CA PRO A 30 -28.74 -5.13 14.04
C PRO A 30 -30.20 -4.75 14.25
N SER A 31 -30.50 -3.61 14.89
CA SER A 31 -31.85 -3.19 15.25
C SER A 31 -32.69 -2.74 14.04
N ASP A 32 -32.08 -2.01 13.12
CA ASP A 32 -32.78 -1.36 12.00
C ASP A 32 -32.13 -1.61 10.64
N ASN A 33 -31.04 -2.40 10.61
CA ASN A 33 -30.25 -2.71 9.44
C ASN A 33 -29.64 -1.48 8.73
N SER A 34 -29.60 -0.32 9.39
CA SER A 34 -28.92 0.85 8.86
C SER A 34 -27.40 0.65 8.85
N ALA A 35 -26.69 1.35 7.94
CA ALA A 35 -25.23 1.33 7.91
C ALA A 35 -24.66 1.87 9.22
N TYR A 36 -23.66 1.19 9.78
CA TYR A 36 -23.00 1.64 11.00
C TYR A 36 -22.17 2.91 10.73
N SER A 37 -22.45 3.96 11.47
CA SER A 37 -21.92 5.30 11.18
C SER A 37 -20.39 5.44 11.29
N ARG A 38 -19.72 4.51 11.97
CA ARG A 38 -18.26 4.49 12.15
C ARG A 38 -17.56 3.40 11.30
N ASP A 39 -18.28 2.79 10.36
CA ASP A 39 -17.67 1.89 9.38
C ASP A 39 -16.92 2.72 8.33
N PRO A 40 -15.57 2.60 8.23
CA PRO A 40 -14.80 3.36 7.22
C PRO A 40 -15.29 3.11 5.80
N ARG A 41 -15.67 1.87 5.47
CA ARG A 41 -16.24 1.55 4.16
C ARG A 41 -17.57 2.24 3.93
N GLY A 42 -18.40 2.32 4.98
CA GLY A 42 -19.67 3.05 4.96
C GLY A 42 -19.50 4.56 4.74
N ILE A 43 -18.40 5.15 5.19
CA ILE A 43 -18.07 6.57 4.93
C ILE A 43 -17.82 6.78 3.43
N VAL A 44 -17.05 5.91 2.80
CA VAL A 44 -16.78 5.98 1.35
C VAL A 44 -18.08 5.79 0.55
N ALA A 45 -18.93 4.83 0.93
CA ALA A 45 -20.21 4.61 0.27
C ALA A 45 -21.10 5.88 0.32
N LYS A 46 -21.16 6.56 1.47
CA LYS A 46 -21.86 7.85 1.62
C LYS A 46 -21.28 8.96 0.73
N ALA A 47 -19.94 9.01 0.61
CA ALA A 47 -19.27 9.98 -0.25
C ALA A 47 -19.63 9.77 -1.72
N VAL A 48 -19.69 8.51 -2.17
CA VAL A 48 -20.13 8.16 -3.54
C VAL A 48 -21.61 8.56 -3.78
N GLU A 49 -22.48 8.26 -2.82
CA GLU A 49 -23.88 8.63 -2.88
C GLU A 49 -24.05 10.17 -2.93
N PHE A 50 -23.34 10.88 -2.06
CA PHE A 50 -23.33 12.35 -2.07
C PHE A 50 -22.84 12.90 -3.40
N MET A 51 -21.70 12.44 -3.92
CA MET A 51 -21.17 12.85 -5.22
C MET A 51 -22.22 12.70 -6.33
N ARG A 52 -22.88 11.54 -6.39
CA ARG A 52 -23.95 11.28 -7.38
C ARG A 52 -25.16 12.20 -7.19
N SER A 53 -25.56 12.47 -5.95
CA SER A 53 -26.70 13.34 -5.64
C SER A 53 -26.48 14.79 -6.04
N THR A 54 -25.23 15.27 -6.09
CA THR A 54 -24.90 16.62 -6.56
C THR A 54 -25.04 16.77 -8.08
N GLY A 55 -25.05 15.65 -8.81
CA GLY A 55 -25.05 15.64 -10.27
C GLY A 55 -23.73 16.12 -10.90
N ILE A 56 -22.68 16.38 -10.12
CA ILE A 56 -21.37 16.82 -10.60
C ILE A 56 -20.64 15.67 -11.30
N ALA A 57 -20.58 14.51 -10.64
CA ALA A 57 -19.91 13.32 -11.15
C ALA A 57 -20.73 12.07 -10.83
N ASP A 58 -20.55 11.00 -11.61
CA ASP A 58 -21.12 9.68 -11.37
C ASP A 58 -20.09 8.64 -10.97
N THR A 59 -18.83 8.89 -11.30
CA THR A 59 -17.70 7.98 -11.08
C THR A 59 -16.50 8.74 -10.53
N ALA A 60 -15.87 8.16 -9.49
CA ALA A 60 -14.60 8.62 -8.93
C ALA A 60 -13.60 7.46 -9.01
N LEU A 61 -12.47 7.67 -9.68
CA LEU A 61 -11.41 6.68 -9.82
C LEU A 61 -10.22 7.08 -8.96
N PHE A 62 -9.67 6.09 -8.23
CA PHE A 62 -8.57 6.29 -7.30
C PHE A 62 -7.46 5.26 -7.52
N ALA A 63 -6.21 5.72 -7.48
CA ALA A 63 -5.02 4.88 -7.53
C ALA A 63 -4.10 5.24 -6.35
N PRO A 64 -4.14 4.48 -5.26
CA PRO A 64 -3.22 4.68 -4.15
C PRO A 64 -1.84 4.08 -4.48
N GLU A 65 -0.77 4.80 -4.13
CA GLU A 65 0.64 4.41 -4.25
C GLU A 65 1.22 4.27 -2.85
N ALA A 66 0.99 3.12 -2.23
CA ALA A 66 1.42 2.89 -0.86
C ALA A 66 2.87 2.41 -0.80
N GLU A 67 3.75 3.26 -0.31
CA GLU A 67 5.13 2.90 0.01
C GLU A 67 5.23 2.13 1.33
N PHE A 68 6.23 1.27 1.43
CA PHE A 68 6.48 0.47 2.63
C PHE A 68 7.96 0.10 2.76
N TYR A 69 8.37 -0.21 3.98
CA TYR A 69 9.69 -0.76 4.24
C TYR A 69 9.62 -2.26 4.53
N VAL A 70 10.65 -2.98 4.10
CA VAL A 70 10.88 -4.38 4.47
C VAL A 70 12.18 -4.46 5.25
N PHE A 71 12.13 -5.08 6.43
CA PHE A 71 13.27 -5.25 7.31
C PHE A 71 13.54 -6.72 7.58
N ASP A 72 14.79 -7.07 7.81
CA ASP A 72 15.20 -8.44 8.17
C ASP A 72 14.81 -8.77 9.61
N ARG A 73 14.95 -7.80 10.52
CA ARG A 73 14.59 -7.99 11.92
C ARG A 73 14.20 -6.67 12.58
N ILE A 74 13.21 -6.75 13.46
CA ILE A 74 12.82 -5.63 14.33
C ILE A 74 12.73 -6.11 15.76
N ARG A 75 13.34 -5.35 16.69
CA ARG A 75 13.12 -5.47 18.13
C ARG A 75 12.67 -4.11 18.66
N PHE A 76 11.66 -4.09 19.47
CA PHE A 76 11.20 -2.86 20.10
C PHE A 76 10.65 -3.13 21.50
N LEU A 77 10.71 -2.11 22.34
CA LEU A 77 10.05 -2.07 23.63
C LEU A 77 9.46 -0.69 23.86
N THR A 78 8.24 -0.67 24.38
CA THR A 78 7.58 0.54 24.88
C THR A 78 7.15 0.24 26.30
N GLY A 79 7.97 0.62 27.27
CA GLY A 79 7.72 0.42 28.70
C GLY A 79 7.59 1.75 29.43
N MET A 80 7.19 1.70 30.70
CA MET A 80 7.02 2.89 31.54
C MET A 80 8.36 3.61 31.82
N ASN A 81 9.46 2.88 31.87
CA ASN A 81 10.80 3.36 32.26
C ASN A 81 11.78 3.42 31.10
N GLN A 82 11.46 2.84 29.95
CA GLN A 82 12.33 2.83 28.76
C GLN A 82 11.53 2.59 27.49
N ALA A 83 12.06 3.09 26.38
CA ALA A 83 11.58 2.79 25.04
C ALA A 83 12.78 2.65 24.11
N PHE A 84 12.75 1.67 23.22
CA PHE A 84 13.72 1.51 22.17
C PHE A 84 13.13 0.82 20.95
N HIS A 85 13.77 1.02 19.81
CA HIS A 85 13.63 0.18 18.64
C HIS A 85 15.01 -0.14 18.08
N HIS A 86 15.15 -1.34 17.53
CA HIS A 86 16.35 -1.77 16.82
C HIS A 86 15.91 -2.46 15.53
N ILE A 87 16.38 -1.94 14.41
CA ILE A 87 16.02 -2.40 13.07
C ILE A 87 17.27 -2.91 12.38
N GLU A 88 17.19 -4.11 11.84
CA GLU A 88 18.22 -4.72 11.00
C GLU A 88 17.70 -4.85 9.58
N SER A 89 18.53 -4.47 8.62
CA SER A 89 18.28 -4.64 7.19
C SER A 89 19.59 -4.85 6.47
N TYR A 90 19.67 -5.86 5.62
CA TYR A 90 20.87 -6.13 4.84
C TYR A 90 21.20 -4.98 3.88
N GLU A 91 20.21 -4.27 3.41
CA GLU A 91 20.38 -3.07 2.59
C GLU A 91 20.66 -1.80 3.40
N GLY A 92 20.54 -1.88 4.74
CA GLY A 92 20.75 -0.72 5.60
C GLY A 92 22.18 -0.21 5.56
N ALA A 93 22.36 1.11 5.37
CA ALA A 93 23.67 1.73 5.33
C ALA A 93 24.50 1.48 6.59
N TRP A 94 23.84 1.22 7.71
CA TRP A 94 24.49 0.90 9.01
C TRP A 94 25.01 -0.53 9.12
N ASN A 95 24.66 -1.43 8.20
CA ASN A 95 25.07 -2.84 8.23
C ASN A 95 26.43 -3.10 7.58
N THR A 96 27.19 -2.08 7.26
CA THR A 96 28.51 -2.19 6.61
C THR A 96 29.57 -2.88 7.47
N GLY A 97 29.38 -2.90 8.80
CA GLY A 97 30.29 -3.55 9.75
C GLY A 97 29.91 -4.99 10.13
N ILE A 98 28.84 -5.55 9.57
CA ILE A 98 28.42 -6.93 9.83
C ILE A 98 29.21 -7.86 8.90
N GLU A 99 29.83 -8.90 9.44
CA GLU A 99 30.66 -9.83 8.65
C GLU A 99 29.81 -10.86 7.89
N GLU A 100 28.72 -11.34 8.50
CA GLU A 100 27.82 -12.35 7.95
C GLU A 100 26.35 -11.94 8.14
N ASP A 101 25.53 -12.30 7.18
CA ASP A 101 24.08 -12.20 7.27
C ASP A 101 23.50 -13.28 8.21
N ALA A 102 22.21 -13.21 8.54
CA ALA A 102 21.59 -14.13 9.50
C ALA A 102 21.60 -15.61 9.05
N ASP A 103 21.74 -15.87 7.76
CA ASP A 103 21.87 -17.21 7.16
C ASP A 103 23.33 -17.67 7.00
N GLY A 104 24.30 -16.89 7.48
CA GLY A 104 25.74 -17.18 7.37
C GLY A 104 26.34 -16.76 6.02
N THR A 105 25.61 -16.05 5.17
CA THR A 105 26.15 -15.51 3.92
C THR A 105 27.08 -14.34 4.22
N PRO A 106 28.33 -14.32 3.65
CA PRO A 106 29.25 -13.22 3.87
C PRO A 106 28.68 -11.88 3.40
N ASN A 107 28.89 -10.83 4.21
CA ASN A 107 28.55 -9.46 3.79
C ASN A 107 29.44 -9.03 2.63
N ARG A 108 28.86 -8.84 1.45
CA ARG A 108 29.55 -8.49 0.22
C ARG A 108 29.63 -6.98 -0.03
N GLY A 109 29.10 -6.16 0.89
CA GLY A 109 29.23 -4.71 0.86
C GLY A 109 28.35 -3.97 -0.16
N TYR A 110 27.44 -4.66 -0.84
CA TYR A 110 26.49 -4.01 -1.76
C TYR A 110 25.41 -3.27 -0.96
N ARG A 111 25.64 -1.98 -0.75
CA ARG A 111 24.76 -1.09 0.02
C ARG A 111 24.53 0.19 -0.74
N THR A 112 23.32 0.73 -0.65
CA THR A 112 23.04 2.08 -1.09
C THR A 112 23.47 3.07 -0.02
N ARG A 113 23.74 4.30 -0.40
CA ARG A 113 23.89 5.40 0.57
C ARG A 113 22.51 5.81 1.11
N ILE A 114 22.50 6.45 2.28
CA ILE A 114 21.26 7.03 2.84
C ILE A 114 20.58 7.90 1.78
N LYS A 115 19.28 7.72 1.56
CA LYS A 115 18.48 8.37 0.51
C LYS A 115 18.97 8.09 -0.91
N GLY A 116 19.64 6.98 -1.13
CA GLY A 116 20.19 6.59 -2.44
C GLY A 116 19.62 5.32 -3.02
N GLY A 117 18.48 4.84 -2.51
CA GLY A 117 17.88 3.57 -2.89
C GLY A 117 16.98 3.60 -4.12
N TYR A 118 16.82 4.75 -4.80
CA TYR A 118 15.89 4.85 -5.92
C TYR A 118 16.40 4.14 -7.16
N PHE A 119 15.68 3.11 -7.59
CA PHE A 119 15.98 2.28 -8.77
C PHE A 119 17.41 1.68 -8.79
N PRO A 120 17.91 1.04 -7.73
CA PRO A 120 19.13 0.27 -7.82
C PRO A 120 18.89 -0.98 -8.69
N VAL A 121 19.98 -1.58 -9.16
CA VAL A 121 19.95 -2.87 -9.80
C VAL A 121 20.67 -3.91 -8.96
N SER A 122 20.37 -5.19 -9.17
CA SER A 122 21.10 -6.28 -8.53
C SER A 122 22.60 -6.20 -8.85
N PRO A 123 23.51 -6.47 -7.91
CA PRO A 123 23.25 -7.07 -6.59
C PRO A 123 22.95 -6.06 -5.46
N THR A 124 22.84 -4.76 -5.75
CA THR A 124 22.55 -3.73 -4.73
C THR A 124 21.08 -3.79 -4.29
N ASP A 125 20.16 -4.04 -5.22
CA ASP A 125 18.76 -4.36 -4.92
C ASP A 125 18.67 -5.84 -4.47
N GLN A 126 18.80 -6.07 -3.19
CA GLN A 126 18.80 -7.42 -2.60
C GLN A 126 17.39 -7.97 -2.38
N PHE A 127 16.37 -7.13 -2.49
CA PHE A 127 14.97 -7.52 -2.32
C PHE A 127 14.18 -7.64 -3.63
N ALA A 128 14.86 -7.62 -4.77
CA ALA A 128 14.20 -7.72 -6.08
C ALA A 128 13.30 -8.96 -6.17
N ASP A 129 13.83 -10.14 -5.84
CA ASP A 129 13.08 -11.41 -5.91
C ASP A 129 11.89 -11.43 -4.93
N LEU A 130 12.06 -10.87 -3.71
CA LEU A 130 10.95 -10.76 -2.75
C LEU A 130 9.85 -9.82 -3.27
N ARG A 131 10.25 -8.72 -3.91
CA ARG A 131 9.29 -7.77 -4.50
C ARG A 131 8.55 -8.39 -5.67
N ASP A 132 9.23 -9.18 -6.50
CA ASP A 132 8.61 -9.93 -7.59
C ASP A 132 7.62 -10.98 -7.05
N GLU A 133 7.95 -11.67 -5.97
CA GLU A 133 7.00 -12.57 -5.30
C GLU A 133 5.77 -11.80 -4.78
N MET A 134 5.95 -10.61 -4.21
CA MET A 134 4.82 -9.74 -3.83
C MET A 134 3.92 -9.43 -5.01
N VAL A 135 4.49 -9.09 -6.17
CA VAL A 135 3.74 -8.83 -7.41
C VAL A 135 2.94 -10.06 -7.84
N MET A 136 3.54 -11.25 -7.80
CA MET A 136 2.88 -12.51 -8.12
C MET A 136 1.71 -12.80 -7.20
N GLN A 137 1.89 -12.61 -5.89
CA GLN A 137 0.83 -12.83 -4.89
C GLN A 137 -0.31 -11.81 -5.01
N LEU A 138 0.00 -10.54 -5.31
CA LEU A 138 -1.00 -9.51 -5.58
C LEU A 138 -1.87 -9.88 -6.79
N GLY A 139 -1.27 -10.42 -7.84
CA GLY A 139 -2.00 -10.93 -9.00
C GLY A 139 -2.99 -12.05 -8.66
N LYS A 140 -2.63 -12.97 -7.74
CA LYS A 140 -3.50 -14.08 -7.29
C LYS A 140 -4.77 -13.58 -6.56
N VAL A 141 -4.71 -12.43 -5.92
CA VAL A 141 -5.88 -11.82 -5.24
C VAL A 141 -6.61 -10.79 -6.09
N GLY A 142 -6.24 -10.68 -7.38
CA GLY A 142 -6.94 -9.87 -8.37
C GLY A 142 -6.46 -8.41 -8.47
N LEU A 143 -5.33 -8.03 -7.85
CA LEU A 143 -4.73 -6.72 -8.06
C LEU A 143 -3.85 -6.74 -9.32
N LEU A 144 -4.18 -5.89 -10.29
CA LEU A 144 -3.43 -5.76 -11.53
C LEU A 144 -2.24 -4.82 -11.31
N VAL A 145 -1.08 -5.39 -11.00
CA VAL A 145 0.16 -4.62 -10.82
C VAL A 145 0.63 -4.06 -12.16
N GLU A 146 1.04 -2.80 -12.18
CA GLU A 146 1.53 -2.09 -13.36
C GLU A 146 3.04 -1.83 -13.27
N ARG A 147 3.58 -1.63 -12.07
CA ARG A 147 5.01 -1.43 -11.82
C ARG A 147 5.38 -1.74 -10.39
N SER A 148 6.66 -2.05 -10.18
CA SER A 148 7.26 -2.20 -8.86
C SER A 148 8.70 -1.71 -8.87
N HIS A 149 9.17 -1.13 -7.78
CA HIS A 149 10.55 -0.65 -7.69
C HIS A 149 11.00 -0.51 -6.23
N HIS A 150 12.32 -0.45 -6.06
CA HIS A 150 12.93 -0.04 -4.82
C HIS A 150 12.84 1.49 -4.72
N GLU A 151 12.43 1.96 -3.57
CA GLU A 151 12.28 3.38 -3.25
C GLU A 151 13.55 4.00 -2.66
N VAL A 152 13.50 5.31 -2.38
CA VAL A 152 14.64 6.14 -1.98
C VAL A 152 15.28 5.70 -0.66
N GLY A 153 14.50 5.14 0.29
CA GLY A 153 15.00 4.70 1.58
C GLY A 153 15.92 3.49 1.47
N THR A 154 17.07 3.54 2.14
CA THR A 154 18.17 2.58 1.95
C THR A 154 17.94 1.20 2.53
N ALA A 155 16.98 1.06 3.44
CA ALA A 155 16.77 -0.17 4.18
C ALA A 155 15.57 -0.99 3.65
N GLY A 156 15.50 -1.17 2.32
CA GLY A 156 14.45 -1.96 1.71
C GLY A 156 13.10 -1.24 1.60
N GLN A 157 13.10 0.06 1.31
CA GLN A 157 11.88 0.76 0.96
C GLN A 157 11.43 0.38 -0.44
N MET A 158 10.14 0.12 -0.60
CA MET A 158 9.55 -0.38 -1.84
C MET A 158 8.24 0.34 -2.14
N GLU A 159 7.90 0.36 -3.43
CA GLU A 159 6.60 0.76 -3.93
C GLU A 159 6.14 -0.22 -5.00
N ILE A 160 4.86 -0.59 -4.95
CA ILE A 160 4.21 -1.45 -5.94
C ILE A 160 2.90 -0.79 -6.34
N ASN A 161 2.83 -0.33 -7.58
CA ASN A 161 1.66 0.34 -8.13
C ASN A 161 0.75 -0.66 -8.82
N TYR A 162 -0.54 -0.56 -8.56
CA TYR A 162 -1.57 -1.36 -9.20
C TYR A 162 -2.65 -0.46 -9.80
N ARG A 163 -3.37 -1.01 -10.72
CA ARG A 163 -4.34 -0.27 -11.54
C ARG A 163 -5.40 0.40 -10.69
N PHE A 164 -5.76 1.62 -11.07
CA PHE A 164 -6.86 2.38 -10.46
C PHE A 164 -8.22 1.66 -10.57
N THR A 165 -9.07 1.89 -9.61
CA THR A 165 -10.45 1.38 -9.58
C THR A 165 -11.40 2.46 -9.06
N ASP A 166 -12.70 2.17 -8.99
CA ASP A 166 -13.63 3.06 -8.29
C ASP A 166 -13.22 3.21 -6.81
N ILE A 167 -13.54 4.35 -6.23
CA ILE A 167 -13.06 4.72 -4.88
C ILE A 167 -13.41 3.69 -3.79
N LEU A 168 -14.56 3.00 -3.88
CA LEU A 168 -14.97 2.01 -2.89
C LEU A 168 -14.11 0.75 -3.03
N THR A 169 -13.94 0.27 -4.25
CA THR A 169 -13.05 -0.86 -4.56
C THR A 169 -11.60 -0.51 -4.24
N ALA A 170 -11.13 0.70 -4.52
CA ALA A 170 -9.76 1.15 -4.19
C ALA A 170 -9.49 1.06 -2.67
N GLY A 171 -10.46 1.42 -1.84
CA GLY A 171 -10.36 1.24 -0.38
C GLY A 171 -10.24 -0.23 0.02
N ASP A 172 -11.05 -1.10 -0.56
CA ASP A 172 -11.00 -2.56 -0.35
C ASP A 172 -9.65 -3.13 -0.83
N ASP A 173 -9.13 -2.66 -1.96
CA ASP A 173 -7.87 -3.11 -2.54
C ASP A 173 -6.64 -2.70 -1.71
N VAL A 174 -6.64 -1.54 -1.06
CA VAL A 174 -5.57 -1.17 -0.10
C VAL A 174 -5.50 -2.16 1.06
N MET A 175 -6.64 -2.67 1.54
CA MET A 175 -6.66 -3.68 2.60
C MET A 175 -6.07 -5.01 2.12
N LYS A 176 -6.43 -5.48 0.92
CA LYS A 176 -5.84 -6.67 0.28
C LYS A 176 -4.33 -6.48 0.07
N PHE A 177 -3.93 -5.33 -0.48
CA PHE A 177 -2.54 -4.98 -0.72
C PHE A 177 -1.70 -5.12 0.54
N LYS A 178 -2.10 -4.44 1.62
CA LYS A 178 -1.37 -4.50 2.90
C LYS A 178 -1.32 -5.92 3.49
N TYR A 179 -2.37 -6.69 3.32
CA TYR A 179 -2.42 -8.09 3.75
C TYR A 179 -1.40 -8.94 2.98
N VAL A 180 -1.40 -8.84 1.65
CA VAL A 180 -0.49 -9.61 0.79
C VAL A 180 0.97 -9.24 1.06
N ILE A 181 1.30 -7.94 1.07
CA ILE A 181 2.68 -7.49 1.30
C ILE A 181 3.23 -8.01 2.63
N ARG A 182 2.44 -7.92 3.72
CA ARG A 182 2.89 -8.40 5.04
C ARG A 182 3.09 -9.91 5.08
N ASN A 183 2.18 -10.67 4.48
CA ASN A 183 2.29 -12.13 4.48
C ASN A 183 3.42 -12.63 3.58
N THR A 184 3.62 -12.03 2.40
CA THR A 184 4.76 -12.36 1.53
C THR A 184 6.09 -12.05 2.23
N ALA A 185 6.21 -10.90 2.89
CA ALA A 185 7.40 -10.58 3.68
C ALA A 185 7.62 -11.60 4.81
N TRP A 186 6.55 -12.00 5.51
CA TRP A 186 6.61 -13.02 6.55
C TRP A 186 7.09 -14.38 6.03
N GLU A 187 6.55 -14.85 4.91
CA GLU A 187 7.00 -16.10 4.27
C GLU A 187 8.46 -16.03 3.82
N GLY A 188 8.91 -14.85 3.38
CA GLY A 188 10.32 -14.57 3.08
C GLY A 188 11.22 -14.36 4.30
N GLY A 189 10.74 -14.64 5.52
CA GLY A 189 11.52 -14.49 6.76
C GLY A 189 11.79 -13.03 7.15
N LYS A 190 11.00 -12.09 6.66
CA LYS A 190 11.16 -10.65 6.85
C LYS A 190 9.91 -10.02 7.43
N THR A 191 9.95 -8.72 7.67
CA THR A 191 8.79 -7.96 8.16
C THR A 191 8.58 -6.71 7.33
N ALA A 192 7.32 -6.45 6.93
CA ALA A 192 6.94 -5.26 6.21
C ALA A 192 6.19 -4.27 7.11
N THR A 193 6.49 -2.98 6.96
CA THR A 193 5.80 -1.91 7.67
C THR A 193 5.35 -0.80 6.75
N PHE A 194 4.12 -0.32 6.97
CA PHE A 194 3.55 0.88 6.34
C PHE A 194 3.64 2.10 7.27
N MET A 195 4.51 2.05 8.26
CA MET A 195 4.75 3.17 9.17
C MET A 195 5.30 4.36 8.37
N PRO A 196 4.73 5.56 8.52
CA PRO A 196 5.14 6.72 7.71
C PRO A 196 6.62 7.11 7.85
N LYS A 197 7.22 6.90 9.02
CA LYS A 197 8.62 7.27 9.29
C LYS A 197 9.27 6.23 10.22
N PRO A 198 9.61 5.03 9.71
CA PRO A 198 10.19 3.99 10.56
C PRO A 198 11.67 4.25 10.90
N LEU A 199 12.38 5.00 10.04
CA LEU A 199 13.80 5.30 10.21
C LEU A 199 14.03 6.80 10.37
N PHE A 200 14.72 7.19 11.44
CA PHE A 200 15.17 8.55 11.62
C PHE A 200 16.30 8.86 10.62
N GLY A 201 16.20 10.00 9.93
CA GLY A 201 17.24 10.45 8.99
C GLY A 201 17.15 9.90 7.56
N ASP A 202 16.37 8.86 7.32
CA ASP A 202 16.10 8.33 5.98
C ASP A 202 14.74 8.81 5.46
N ASN A 203 14.32 8.35 4.28
CA ASN A 203 13.03 8.72 3.70
C ASN A 203 11.85 8.12 4.49
N GLY A 204 10.74 8.83 4.52
CA GLY A 204 9.46 8.30 4.98
C GLY A 204 8.72 7.58 3.87
N SER A 205 7.69 6.82 4.24
CA SER A 205 6.76 6.17 3.32
C SER A 205 5.50 7.00 3.19
N GLY A 206 5.19 7.41 1.97
CA GLY A 206 3.96 8.10 1.59
C GLY A 206 2.86 7.11 1.16
N MET A 207 1.69 7.66 0.97
CA MET A 207 0.63 7.06 0.17
C MET A 207 0.08 8.17 -0.71
N HIS A 208 0.66 8.35 -1.89
CA HIS A 208 0.11 9.25 -2.89
C HIS A 208 -1.20 8.64 -3.41
N VAL A 209 -2.16 9.48 -3.74
CA VAL A 209 -3.44 9.00 -4.26
C VAL A 209 -3.79 9.80 -5.50
N HIS A 210 -3.65 9.18 -6.66
CA HIS A 210 -4.16 9.75 -7.91
C HIS A 210 -5.68 9.69 -7.90
N GLN A 211 -6.31 10.78 -8.33
CA GLN A 211 -7.76 10.93 -8.26
C GLN A 211 -8.29 11.52 -9.55
N SER A 212 -9.42 11.02 -10.01
CA SER A 212 -10.15 11.62 -11.12
C SER A 212 -11.66 11.45 -10.96
N LEU A 213 -12.40 12.48 -11.37
CA LEU A 213 -13.86 12.46 -11.44
C LEU A 213 -14.34 12.36 -12.89
N TRP A 214 -15.40 11.60 -13.08
CA TRP A 214 -15.95 11.33 -14.40
C TRP A 214 -17.47 11.51 -14.40
N LYS A 215 -18.01 11.91 -15.53
CA LYS A 215 -19.44 11.98 -15.78
C LYS A 215 -19.74 11.50 -17.19
N ASP A 216 -20.69 10.58 -17.34
CA ASP A 216 -21.09 10.00 -18.62
C ASP A 216 -19.88 9.50 -19.45
N GLY A 217 -18.91 8.88 -18.76
CA GLY A 217 -17.68 8.33 -19.35
C GLY A 217 -16.64 9.39 -19.80
N LYS A 218 -16.80 10.66 -19.41
CA LYS A 218 -15.85 11.75 -19.73
C LYS A 218 -15.11 12.21 -18.47
N PRO A 219 -13.77 12.41 -18.54
CA PRO A 219 -12.99 12.95 -17.44
C PRO A 219 -13.37 14.41 -17.20
N LEU A 220 -13.52 14.81 -15.93
CA LEU A 220 -13.89 16.17 -15.55
C LEU A 220 -12.69 17.07 -15.27
N PHE A 221 -11.49 16.51 -15.09
CA PHE A 221 -10.30 17.25 -14.70
C PHE A 221 -9.44 17.71 -15.89
N PHE A 222 -9.74 17.21 -17.09
CA PHE A 222 -8.98 17.52 -18.29
C PHE A 222 -9.69 18.54 -19.17
N GLU A 223 -8.97 19.59 -19.60
CA GLU A 223 -9.41 20.58 -20.59
C GLU A 223 -8.22 21.06 -21.42
N ALA A 224 -8.18 20.62 -22.68
CA ALA A 224 -7.05 20.92 -23.56
C ALA A 224 -6.84 22.43 -23.79
N GLY A 225 -5.58 22.87 -23.71
CA GLY A 225 -5.18 24.27 -23.99
C GLY A 225 -5.28 25.21 -22.79
N THR A 226 -5.68 24.73 -21.61
CA THR A 226 -5.61 25.47 -20.35
C THR A 226 -4.25 25.25 -19.67
N TYR A 227 -3.98 25.95 -18.57
CA TYR A 227 -2.76 25.74 -17.79
C TYR A 227 -2.66 24.28 -17.29
N GLY A 228 -1.63 23.56 -17.76
CA GLY A 228 -1.46 22.14 -17.43
C GLY A 228 -2.57 21.24 -17.93
N ASP A 229 -3.35 21.68 -18.92
CA ASP A 229 -4.55 21.01 -19.40
C ASP A 229 -5.58 20.70 -18.30
N LEU A 230 -5.58 21.48 -17.21
CA LEU A 230 -6.49 21.35 -16.09
C LEU A 230 -7.77 22.17 -16.31
N SER A 231 -8.92 21.52 -16.18
CA SER A 231 -10.21 22.21 -16.17
C SER A 231 -10.39 23.09 -14.93
N ASP A 232 -11.38 24.00 -14.95
CA ASP A 232 -11.78 24.75 -13.76
C ASP A 232 -12.19 23.82 -12.61
N MET A 233 -12.87 22.71 -12.91
CA MET A 233 -13.23 21.69 -11.94
C MET A 233 -12.00 21.12 -11.23
N ALA A 234 -10.92 20.80 -11.97
CA ALA A 234 -9.67 20.32 -11.40
C ALA A 234 -9.05 21.36 -10.47
N ARG A 235 -9.03 22.61 -10.89
CA ARG A 235 -8.51 23.73 -10.09
C ARG A 235 -9.27 23.93 -8.79
N TRP A 236 -10.60 23.88 -8.82
CA TRP A 236 -11.43 23.94 -7.61
C TRP A 236 -11.28 22.73 -6.70
N TYR A 237 -10.98 21.55 -7.27
CA TYR A 237 -10.73 20.34 -6.50
C TYR A 237 -9.39 20.38 -5.77
N ILE A 238 -8.40 21.03 -6.33
CA ILE A 238 -7.08 21.24 -5.71
C ILE A 238 -7.18 22.26 -4.57
N GLY A 239 -8.03 23.27 -4.65
CA GLY A 239 -8.25 24.33 -3.65
C GLY A 239 -7.76 25.67 -4.13
#